data_d62907308e203233fb7c9bbbf0da4658
#
_entry.id   d62907308e203233fb7c9bbbf0da4658
#
_cell.length_a   1.000
_cell.length_b   1.000
_cell.length_c   1.000
_cell.angle_alpha   90.00
_cell.angle_beta   90.00
_cell.angle_gamma   90.00
#
_symmetry.space_group_name_H-M   'P 1'
#
loop_
_entity.id
_entity.type
_entity.pdbx_description
1 polymer ?
#
loop_
_entity_poly.entity_id
_entity_poly.type
_entity_poly.pdbx_seq_one_letter_code
_entity_poly.pdbx_strand_id
1 'polypeptide(L)'
;MTENLSSDPSALWQATLRDLSSQVSRANYDTWLDGTEGLRFEGGSLVVGTRSEFVTEWLQQRLKPSILRSLSEISGQSFDVLFQPLQPLQSSAQKLDFTSSTSVNTPRPRLRERYSFDRFIVGKGNELAAAAAKGTVDSPGNRYNPLFLYGAAGLGKTHLLQAVGHEFVNANLHVLYVSAEAFTNQLISAIQNRKMEEFRQQYRQPDALLIDDIQFIAGKEQTQEEFFHTFNELYEAGNQIIITSDKSPSLIQHLEERLRTRFEWGLIADLQAPDVETRVAILRAKALEQGLSVPNDVLHLIAARYKKNIRELEGSLTRVLAYSRLTREPLNASLIQAALSSLETNEPKLPPSPALIIDTICTYFDISREALLSKSREKRVAYPRQLAMYLMREVAHRSLIEIGDELGGRDHSTVHHGWQKMDRSLSIDPETKTDVGNLREMIDQARSVA
;
A
#
# COMPACT_ATOMS: atom_id res chain seq x y z
N MET A 1 -40.54 23.69 6.83
CA MET A 1 -39.66 22.63 7.39
C MET A 1 -38.19 23.04 7.42
N THR A 2 -37.86 24.29 7.17
CA THR A 2 -36.46 24.80 7.06
C THR A 2 -35.93 25.49 8.31
N GLU A 3 -36.79 25.81 9.29
CA GLU A 3 -36.38 26.56 10.50
C GLU A 3 -35.68 25.70 11.58
N ASN A 4 -35.77 24.37 11.54
CA ASN A 4 -35.19 23.51 12.57
C ASN A 4 -33.76 22.97 12.24
N LEU A 5 -33.27 23.09 11.01
CA LEU A 5 -31.95 22.60 10.59
C LEU A 5 -30.82 23.55 11.01
N SER A 6 -31.09 24.85 11.11
CA SER A 6 -30.06 25.87 11.44
C SER A 6 -29.70 25.91 12.94
N SER A 7 -30.42 25.19 13.81
CA SER A 7 -30.20 25.20 15.26
C SER A 7 -29.44 24.00 15.79
N ASP A 8 -29.35 22.91 15.00
CA ASP A 8 -28.64 21.68 15.37
C ASP A 8 -27.39 21.47 14.47
N PRO A 9 -26.19 21.59 15.04
CA PRO A 9 -24.93 21.43 14.29
C PRO A 9 -24.82 20.06 13.64
N SER A 10 -25.27 18.99 14.33
CA SER A 10 -25.20 17.64 13.83
C SER A 10 -26.16 17.41 12.67
N ALA A 11 -27.41 17.86 12.77
CA ALA A 11 -28.40 17.74 11.72
C ALA A 11 -28.01 18.53 10.46
N LEU A 12 -27.47 19.75 10.63
CA LEU A 12 -26.98 20.56 9.52
C LEU A 12 -25.78 19.91 8.83
N TRP A 13 -24.84 19.38 9.58
CA TRP A 13 -23.68 18.69 9.02
C TRP A 13 -24.08 17.42 8.27
N GLN A 14 -24.99 16.62 8.81
CA GLN A 14 -25.51 15.41 8.14
C GLN A 14 -26.21 15.73 6.81
N ALA A 15 -26.97 16.83 6.76
CA ALA A 15 -27.58 17.29 5.51
C ALA A 15 -26.51 17.71 4.48
N THR A 16 -25.45 18.40 4.94
CA THR A 16 -24.31 18.80 4.10
C THR A 16 -23.54 17.58 3.56
N LEU A 17 -23.32 16.56 4.38
CA LEU A 17 -22.67 15.32 3.95
C LEU A 17 -23.47 14.59 2.86
N ARG A 18 -24.81 14.58 2.95
CA ARG A 18 -25.66 13.98 1.89
C ARG A 18 -25.54 14.71 0.57
N ASP A 19 -25.48 16.03 0.61
CA ASP A 19 -25.32 16.84 -0.61
C ASP A 19 -23.92 16.64 -1.21
N LEU A 20 -22.88 16.71 -0.38
CA LEU A 20 -21.49 16.45 -0.81
C LEU A 20 -21.28 15.04 -1.34
N SER A 21 -22.04 14.05 -0.90
CA SER A 21 -21.94 12.68 -1.41
C SER A 21 -22.28 12.56 -2.89
N SER A 22 -23.07 13.49 -3.42
CA SER A 22 -23.40 13.59 -4.85
C SER A 22 -22.37 14.36 -5.68
N GLN A 23 -21.56 15.21 -5.03
CA GLN A 23 -20.60 16.14 -5.68
C GLN A 23 -19.15 15.63 -5.64
N VAL A 24 -18.83 14.73 -4.70
CA VAL A 24 -17.49 14.20 -4.48
C VAL A 24 -17.44 12.71 -4.85
N SER A 25 -16.32 12.25 -5.41
CA SER A 25 -16.16 10.82 -5.73
C SER A 25 -16.28 9.96 -4.46
N ARG A 26 -16.85 8.75 -4.60
CA ARG A 26 -17.08 7.84 -3.47
C ARG A 26 -15.81 7.56 -2.67
N ALA A 27 -14.67 7.39 -3.36
CA ALA A 27 -13.38 7.19 -2.70
C ALA A 27 -12.95 8.38 -1.84
N ASN A 28 -13.17 9.61 -2.31
CA ASN A 28 -12.88 10.82 -1.54
C ASN A 28 -13.87 11.02 -0.39
N TYR A 29 -15.14 10.68 -0.58
CA TYR A 29 -16.13 10.73 0.48
C TYR A 29 -15.77 9.78 1.63
N ASP A 30 -15.55 8.49 1.32
CA ASP A 30 -15.22 7.45 2.30
C ASP A 30 -13.88 7.72 3.04
N THR A 31 -12.94 8.41 2.37
CA THR A 31 -11.63 8.71 2.95
C THR A 31 -11.63 9.95 3.84
N TRP A 32 -12.33 11.01 3.45
CA TRP A 32 -12.16 12.34 4.05
C TRP A 32 -13.38 12.86 4.80
N LEU A 33 -14.61 12.53 4.36
CA LEU A 33 -15.85 13.04 4.91
C LEU A 33 -16.55 12.05 5.84
N ASP A 34 -16.43 10.75 5.57
CA ASP A 34 -17.01 9.73 6.43
C ASP A 34 -16.41 9.76 7.83
N GLY A 35 -17.27 9.74 8.88
CA GLY A 35 -16.90 9.85 10.29
C GLY A 35 -16.49 11.25 10.74
N THR A 36 -16.89 12.30 10.02
CA THR A 36 -16.87 13.68 10.48
C THR A 36 -18.22 14.04 11.10
N GLU A 37 -18.24 14.86 12.15
CA GLU A 37 -19.43 15.20 12.92
C GLU A 37 -19.53 16.70 13.16
N GLY A 38 -20.74 17.29 13.00
CA GLY A 38 -21.02 18.67 13.42
C GLY A 38 -21.13 18.75 14.93
N LEU A 39 -20.22 19.49 15.58
CA LEU A 39 -20.09 19.51 17.03
C LEU A 39 -20.88 20.67 17.67
N ARG A 40 -20.66 21.88 17.22
CA ARG A 40 -21.24 23.09 17.78
C ARG A 40 -21.13 24.27 16.81
N PHE A 41 -21.93 25.31 17.10
CA PHE A 41 -21.72 26.62 16.47
C PHE A 41 -20.87 27.50 17.38
N GLU A 42 -19.89 28.19 16.83
CA GLU A 42 -18.98 29.07 17.55
C GLU A 42 -18.63 30.30 16.70
N GLY A 43 -18.95 31.50 17.15
CA GLY A 43 -18.61 32.77 16.49
C GLY A 43 -19.12 32.90 15.04
N GLY A 44 -20.28 32.29 14.70
CA GLY A 44 -20.81 32.31 13.34
C GLY A 44 -20.23 31.22 12.42
N SER A 45 -19.44 30.31 12.97
CA SER A 45 -18.86 29.16 12.27
C SER A 45 -19.43 27.85 12.78
N LEU A 46 -19.56 26.85 11.90
CA LEU A 46 -19.86 25.46 12.28
C LEU A 46 -18.54 24.75 12.59
N VAL A 47 -18.39 24.28 13.83
CA VAL A 47 -17.23 23.45 14.23
C VAL A 47 -17.53 21.99 13.89
N VAL A 48 -16.67 21.39 13.06
CA VAL A 48 -16.78 20.02 12.61
C VAL A 48 -15.65 19.18 13.18
N GLY A 49 -15.99 18.09 13.85
CA GLY A 49 -15.07 17.10 14.38
C GLY A 49 -14.53 16.19 13.26
N THR A 50 -13.24 15.94 13.26
CA THR A 50 -12.54 15.08 12.31
C THR A 50 -11.80 13.97 13.03
N ARG A 51 -11.50 12.86 12.34
CA ARG A 51 -10.79 11.70 12.92
C ARG A 51 -9.34 11.96 13.26
N SER A 52 -8.68 12.92 12.60
CA SER A 52 -7.27 13.24 12.80
C SER A 52 -6.94 14.64 12.30
N GLU A 53 -5.81 15.17 12.76
CA GLU A 53 -5.26 16.45 12.33
C GLU A 53 -5.00 16.51 10.83
N PHE A 54 -4.57 15.40 10.23
CA PHE A 54 -4.36 15.28 8.79
C PHE A 54 -5.65 15.44 7.99
N VAL A 55 -6.77 14.85 8.45
CA VAL A 55 -8.10 15.04 7.84
C VAL A 55 -8.55 16.50 7.98
N THR A 56 -8.28 17.12 9.12
CA THR A 56 -8.54 18.55 9.37
C THR A 56 -7.87 19.43 8.33
N GLU A 57 -6.55 19.29 8.16
CA GLU A 57 -5.77 20.10 7.21
C GLU A 57 -6.23 19.87 5.76
N TRP A 58 -6.46 18.62 5.38
CA TRP A 58 -6.87 18.29 4.03
C TRP A 58 -8.25 18.87 3.68
N LEU A 59 -9.24 18.77 4.59
CA LEU A 59 -10.57 19.35 4.41
C LEU A 59 -10.49 20.87 4.31
N GLN A 60 -9.66 21.50 5.14
CA GLN A 60 -9.48 22.95 5.14
C GLN A 60 -8.86 23.49 3.85
N GLN A 61 -7.90 22.74 3.27
CA GLN A 61 -7.20 23.18 2.04
C GLN A 61 -7.94 22.82 0.75
N ARG A 62 -8.64 21.69 0.71
CA ARG A 62 -9.16 21.13 -0.54
C ARG A 62 -10.68 21.15 -0.68
N LEU A 63 -11.44 20.93 0.37
CA LEU A 63 -12.89 20.81 0.31
C LEU A 63 -13.64 21.99 0.98
N LYS A 64 -12.98 22.85 1.75
CA LYS A 64 -13.63 23.97 2.42
C LYS A 64 -14.51 24.81 1.47
N PRO A 65 -14.10 25.18 0.24
CA PRO A 65 -14.96 25.97 -0.66
C PRO A 65 -16.25 25.24 -1.07
N SER A 66 -16.17 23.91 -1.32
CA SER A 66 -17.33 23.11 -1.68
C SER A 66 -18.27 22.90 -0.49
N ILE A 67 -17.72 22.68 0.70
CA ILE A 67 -18.46 22.55 1.94
C ILE A 67 -19.22 23.84 2.29
N LEU A 68 -18.57 25.00 2.16
CA LEU A 68 -19.22 26.30 2.40
C LEU A 68 -20.38 26.57 1.44
N ARG A 69 -20.24 26.16 0.17
CA ARG A 69 -21.33 26.27 -0.81
C ARG A 69 -22.51 25.40 -0.42
N SER A 70 -22.30 24.12 -0.16
CA SER A 70 -23.36 23.20 0.27
C SER A 70 -24.04 23.66 1.58
N LEU A 71 -23.27 24.14 2.54
CA LEU A 71 -23.81 24.69 3.80
C LEU A 71 -24.72 25.89 3.55
N SER A 72 -24.31 26.85 2.72
CA SER A 72 -25.11 28.04 2.41
C SER A 72 -26.38 27.71 1.64
N GLU A 73 -26.34 26.73 0.74
CA GLU A 73 -27.52 26.26 -0.02
C GLU A 73 -28.55 25.57 0.88
N ILE A 74 -28.09 24.79 1.85
CA ILE A 74 -28.95 24.03 2.77
C ILE A 74 -29.53 24.89 3.87
N SER A 75 -28.70 25.78 4.46
CA SER A 75 -29.11 26.61 5.61
C SER A 75 -29.78 27.93 5.21
N GLY A 76 -29.59 28.37 3.97
CA GLY A 76 -29.99 29.72 3.54
C GLY A 76 -29.22 30.87 4.21
N GLN A 77 -28.17 30.57 4.97
CA GLN A 77 -27.33 31.52 5.69
C GLN A 77 -25.86 31.28 5.36
N SER A 78 -25.03 32.31 5.51
CA SER A 78 -23.58 32.18 5.31
C SER A 78 -22.93 31.78 6.63
N PHE A 79 -22.41 30.56 6.71
CA PHE A 79 -21.58 30.06 7.80
C PHE A 79 -20.13 29.90 7.33
N ASP A 80 -19.18 30.11 8.23
CA ASP A 80 -17.83 29.58 8.04
C ASP A 80 -17.73 28.18 8.68
N VAL A 81 -16.71 27.40 8.33
CA VAL A 81 -16.47 26.06 8.89
C VAL A 81 -15.08 25.99 9.48
N LEU A 82 -15.03 25.53 10.73
CA LEU A 82 -13.80 25.23 11.45
C LEU A 82 -13.71 23.73 11.67
N PHE A 83 -12.61 23.10 11.26
CA PHE A 83 -12.35 21.69 11.49
C PHE A 83 -11.49 21.51 12.73
N GLN A 84 -11.85 20.57 13.58
CA GLN A 84 -11.14 20.26 14.81
C GLN A 84 -11.01 18.74 14.97
N PRO A 85 -9.82 18.18 15.28
CA PRO A 85 -9.69 16.75 15.53
C PRO A 85 -10.45 16.37 16.80
N LEU A 86 -11.23 15.27 16.71
CA LEU A 86 -11.93 14.69 17.87
C LEU A 86 -10.87 14.08 18.79
N GLN A 87 -10.70 14.62 20.00
CA GLN A 87 -9.87 14.00 21.01
C GLN A 87 -10.55 12.71 21.49
N PRO A 88 -9.84 11.58 21.62
CA PRO A 88 -10.41 10.41 22.28
C PRO A 88 -10.77 10.76 23.71
N LEU A 89 -12.01 10.47 24.12
CA LEU A 89 -12.54 10.64 25.48
C LEU A 89 -11.62 9.95 26.48
N GLN A 90 -10.83 10.74 27.20
CA GLN A 90 -10.14 10.29 28.40
C GLN A 90 -11.11 10.35 29.59
N SER A 91 -11.41 9.18 30.14
CA SER A 91 -12.11 8.97 31.38
C SER A 91 -11.36 9.60 32.57
N SER A 92 -12.05 10.52 33.25
CA SER A 92 -11.93 10.98 34.66
C SER A 92 -10.58 10.94 35.38
N ALA A 93 -10.09 12.14 35.62
CA ALA A 93 -9.41 12.74 36.78
C ALA A 93 -8.95 11.87 37.96
N GLN A 94 -7.67 11.94 38.25
CA GLN A 94 -7.18 12.17 39.62
C GLN A 94 -6.00 13.14 39.59
N LYS A 95 -6.15 14.24 40.36
CA LYS A 95 -5.08 15.18 40.74
C LYS A 95 -4.06 14.45 41.61
N LEU A 96 -2.80 14.53 41.29
CA LEU A 96 -1.69 14.41 42.25
C LEU A 96 -0.53 15.31 41.88
N ASP A 97 0.07 15.81 42.90
CA ASP A 97 0.93 16.96 43.06
C ASP A 97 2.23 16.99 42.23
N PHE A 98 2.60 18.23 41.89
CA PHE A 98 3.88 18.61 41.30
C PHE A 98 5.03 18.38 42.30
N THR A 99 5.97 17.50 41.97
CA THR A 99 7.36 17.66 42.35
C THR A 99 8.23 17.49 41.08
N SER A 100 9.07 18.49 40.92
CA SER A 100 9.95 18.75 39.80
C SER A 100 10.90 17.60 39.49
N SER A 101 10.83 17.02 38.33
CA SER A 101 12.00 16.48 37.61
C SER A 101 11.79 16.73 36.13
N THR A 102 12.69 17.50 35.56
CA THR A 102 12.82 17.82 34.12
C THR A 102 13.07 16.54 33.34
N SER A 103 12.00 15.83 32.97
CA SER A 103 12.05 14.82 31.93
C SER A 103 11.59 15.47 30.63
N VAL A 104 12.50 15.59 29.69
CA VAL A 104 12.24 15.93 28.30
C VAL A 104 11.15 14.98 27.80
N ASN A 105 9.98 15.52 27.49
CA ASN A 105 8.82 14.75 27.04
C ASN A 105 9.05 14.40 25.55
N THR A 106 9.91 13.43 25.29
CA THR A 106 10.13 12.88 23.96
C THR A 106 8.89 12.07 23.56
N PRO A 107 8.24 12.36 22.43
CA PRO A 107 7.09 11.59 21.99
C PRO A 107 7.51 10.13 21.80
N ARG A 108 6.87 9.21 22.50
CA ARG A 108 7.14 7.77 22.36
C ARG A 108 6.94 7.38 20.89
N PRO A 109 7.86 6.61 20.29
CA PRO A 109 7.74 6.16 18.92
C PRO A 109 6.42 5.37 18.74
N ARG A 110 5.73 5.58 17.61
CA ARG A 110 4.47 4.87 17.32
C ARG A 110 4.76 3.43 16.86
N LEU A 111 5.36 2.63 17.74
CA LEU A 111 5.59 1.20 17.51
C LEU A 111 4.31 0.40 17.77
N ARG A 112 4.05 -0.60 16.93
CA ARG A 112 2.88 -1.48 17.08
C ARG A 112 3.24 -2.64 17.99
N GLU A 113 2.55 -2.83 19.10
CA GLU A 113 2.77 -3.89 20.10
C GLU A 113 2.82 -5.31 19.49
N ARG A 114 2.11 -5.53 18.38
CA ARG A 114 2.12 -6.83 17.68
C ARG A 114 3.46 -7.17 17.02
N TYR A 115 4.37 -6.23 16.86
CA TYR A 115 5.66 -6.42 16.22
C TYR A 115 6.76 -6.54 17.28
N SER A 116 6.83 -7.69 17.95
CA SER A 116 7.85 -8.04 18.94
C SER A 116 8.65 -9.26 18.46
N PHE A 117 9.85 -9.47 19.02
CA PHE A 117 10.66 -10.66 18.73
C PHE A 117 9.95 -11.97 19.09
N ASP A 118 9.16 -12.00 20.18
CA ASP A 118 8.42 -13.19 20.63
C ASP A 118 7.38 -13.65 19.61
N ARG A 119 6.86 -12.73 18.79
CA ARG A 119 5.88 -13.02 17.74
C ARG A 119 6.51 -13.21 16.38
N PHE A 120 7.81 -13.02 16.26
CA PHE A 120 8.52 -13.20 15.01
C PHE A 120 8.96 -14.66 14.86
N ILE A 121 8.39 -15.35 13.87
CA ILE A 121 8.74 -16.75 13.63
C ILE A 121 10.02 -16.81 12.81
N VAL A 122 11.06 -17.38 13.41
CA VAL A 122 12.37 -17.60 12.77
C VAL A 122 12.33 -18.90 11.97
N GLY A 123 12.84 -18.84 10.76
CA GLY A 123 13.03 -19.96 9.85
C GLY A 123 14.26 -19.74 8.97
N LYS A 124 14.60 -20.73 8.13
CA LYS A 124 15.84 -20.69 7.32
C LYS A 124 15.97 -19.43 6.45
N GLY A 125 14.86 -18.87 5.99
CA GLY A 125 14.86 -17.70 5.10
C GLY A 125 15.02 -16.35 5.81
N ASN A 126 15.01 -16.30 7.16
CA ASN A 126 15.11 -15.05 7.92
C ASN A 126 16.02 -15.16 9.17
N GLU A 127 16.69 -16.29 9.35
CA GLU A 127 17.51 -16.56 10.53
C GLU A 127 18.65 -15.53 10.69
N LEU A 128 19.36 -15.24 9.60
CA LEU A 128 20.44 -14.24 9.61
C LEU A 128 19.90 -12.85 9.98
N ALA A 129 18.80 -12.42 9.38
CA ALA A 129 18.21 -11.12 9.65
C ALA A 129 17.69 -11.02 11.10
N ALA A 130 17.08 -12.09 11.63
CA ALA A 130 16.63 -12.16 13.01
C ALA A 130 17.80 -12.13 14.01
N ALA A 131 18.86 -12.87 13.73
CA ALA A 131 20.08 -12.88 14.56
C ALA A 131 20.79 -11.53 14.53
N ALA A 132 20.88 -10.90 13.35
CA ALA A 132 21.46 -9.56 13.20
C ALA A 132 20.65 -8.51 13.98
N ALA A 133 19.34 -8.53 13.86
CA ALA A 133 18.44 -7.62 14.56
C ALA A 133 18.58 -7.77 16.10
N LYS A 134 18.66 -9.00 16.62
CA LYS A 134 18.97 -9.24 18.05
C LYS A 134 20.35 -8.76 18.43
N GLY A 135 21.35 -9.00 17.57
CA GLY A 135 22.72 -8.54 17.82
C GLY A 135 22.86 -7.02 17.93
N THR A 136 22.02 -6.22 17.27
CA THR A 136 22.00 -4.76 17.45
C THR A 136 21.43 -4.36 18.81
N VAL A 137 20.50 -5.16 19.36
CA VAL A 137 19.93 -4.90 20.70
C VAL A 137 21.00 -5.13 21.78
N ASP A 138 21.83 -6.16 21.62
CA ASP A 138 22.89 -6.46 22.59
C ASP A 138 23.98 -5.39 22.67
N SER A 139 24.24 -4.69 21.56
CA SER A 139 25.31 -3.66 21.49
C SER A 139 24.96 -2.57 20.47
N PRO A 140 24.04 -1.66 20.82
CA PRO A 140 23.61 -0.58 19.93
C PRO A 140 24.78 0.30 19.49
N GLY A 141 24.76 0.70 18.23
CA GLY A 141 25.77 1.58 17.63
C GLY A 141 27.12 0.91 17.28
N ASN A 142 27.47 -0.19 17.96
CA ASN A 142 28.75 -0.84 17.78
C ASN A 142 28.67 -2.11 16.92
N ARG A 143 27.59 -2.88 17.06
CA ARG A 143 27.43 -4.13 16.33
C ARG A 143 26.42 -3.94 15.20
N TYR A 144 26.86 -4.20 13.96
CA TYR A 144 26.03 -4.07 12.77
C TYR A 144 25.39 -2.67 12.61
N ASN A 145 26.24 -1.65 12.50
CA ASN A 145 25.80 -0.28 12.24
C ASN A 145 26.36 0.22 10.90
N PRO A 146 25.50 0.53 9.90
CA PRO A 146 24.06 0.31 9.88
C PRO A 146 23.69 -1.18 9.78
N LEU A 147 22.48 -1.55 10.22
CA LEU A 147 21.87 -2.81 9.85
C LEU A 147 20.90 -2.56 8.68
N PHE A 148 21.13 -3.22 7.54
CA PHE A 148 20.30 -3.09 6.36
C PHE A 148 19.52 -4.39 6.11
N LEU A 149 18.19 -4.36 6.30
CA LEU A 149 17.29 -5.49 6.13
C LEU A 149 16.58 -5.36 4.78
N TYR A 150 16.74 -6.33 3.88
CA TYR A 150 16.05 -6.26 2.59
C TYR A 150 15.31 -7.55 2.25
N GLY A 151 14.37 -7.46 1.31
CA GLY A 151 13.59 -8.61 0.82
C GLY A 151 12.23 -8.17 0.29
N ALA A 152 11.55 -9.04 -0.42
CA ALA A 152 10.26 -8.74 -1.04
C ALA A 152 9.22 -8.21 -0.03
N ALA A 153 8.17 -7.56 -0.54
CA ALA A 153 7.10 -7.06 0.31
C ALA A 153 6.41 -8.17 1.10
N GLY A 154 6.10 -7.91 2.37
CA GLY A 154 5.36 -8.85 3.22
C GLY A 154 6.17 -9.97 3.86
N LEU A 155 7.53 -9.92 3.87
CA LEU A 155 8.39 -10.93 4.47
C LEU A 155 8.76 -10.67 5.94
N GLY A 156 8.28 -9.57 6.55
CA GLY A 156 8.50 -9.30 7.96
C GLY A 156 9.58 -8.26 8.27
N LYS A 157 10.10 -7.51 7.28
CA LYS A 157 11.09 -6.44 7.48
C LYS A 157 10.65 -5.41 8.54
N THR A 158 9.48 -4.81 8.35
CA THR A 158 8.86 -3.87 9.30
C THR A 158 8.64 -4.49 10.68
N HIS A 159 8.35 -5.80 10.74
CA HIS A 159 8.20 -6.52 12.01
C HIS A 159 9.54 -6.53 12.78
N LEU A 160 10.62 -6.98 12.14
CA LEU A 160 11.95 -6.99 12.77
C LEU A 160 12.42 -5.58 13.16
N LEU A 161 12.22 -4.61 12.27
CA LEU A 161 12.57 -3.21 12.53
C LEU A 161 11.89 -2.69 13.80
N GLN A 162 10.59 -2.91 13.94
CA GLN A 162 9.84 -2.47 15.11
C GLN A 162 10.11 -3.34 16.35
N ALA A 163 10.43 -4.62 16.18
CA ALA A 163 10.83 -5.49 17.29
C ALA A 163 12.11 -4.97 17.97
N VAL A 164 13.12 -4.57 17.17
CA VAL A 164 14.31 -3.89 17.72
C VAL A 164 13.94 -2.58 18.40
N GLY A 165 13.04 -1.80 17.79
CA GLY A 165 12.56 -0.55 18.37
C GLY A 165 11.92 -0.74 19.76
N HIS A 166 11.14 -1.80 19.96
CA HIS A 166 10.57 -2.12 21.28
C HIS A 166 11.65 -2.42 22.31
N GLU A 167 12.67 -3.21 21.95
CA GLU A 167 13.78 -3.53 22.87
C GLU A 167 14.59 -2.27 23.24
N PHE A 168 14.85 -1.40 22.27
CA PHE A 168 15.54 -0.14 22.53
C PHE A 168 14.73 0.78 23.46
N VAL A 169 13.41 0.88 23.25
CA VAL A 169 12.52 1.64 24.15
C VAL A 169 12.52 1.02 25.56
N ASN A 170 12.50 -0.31 25.66
CA ASN A 170 12.60 -1.01 26.95
C ASN A 170 13.95 -0.76 27.64
N ALA A 171 15.02 -0.55 26.87
CA ALA A 171 16.34 -0.15 27.37
C ALA A 171 16.46 1.36 27.65
N ASN A 172 15.37 2.13 27.59
CA ASN A 172 15.30 3.58 27.76
C ASN A 172 16.11 4.39 26.74
N LEU A 173 16.36 3.87 25.55
CA LEU A 173 16.96 4.62 24.45
C LEU A 173 15.92 5.50 23.76
N HIS A 174 16.34 6.67 23.29
CA HIS A 174 15.55 7.55 22.45
C HIS A 174 15.49 6.98 21.02
N VAL A 175 14.35 6.41 20.64
CA VAL A 175 14.13 5.76 19.35
C VAL A 175 13.27 6.62 18.44
N LEU A 176 13.73 6.85 17.23
CA LEU A 176 12.92 7.45 16.16
C LEU A 176 12.62 6.39 15.10
N TYR A 177 11.34 5.99 14.99
CA TYR A 177 10.82 5.15 13.90
C TYR A 177 10.09 6.01 12.88
N VAL A 178 10.45 5.89 11.60
CA VAL A 178 9.85 6.65 10.51
C VAL A 178 9.89 5.84 9.20
N SER A 179 8.88 6.00 8.33
CA SER A 179 9.01 5.56 6.94
C SER A 179 9.75 6.59 6.10
N ALA A 180 10.47 6.16 5.07
CA ALA A 180 11.17 7.05 4.15
C ALA A 180 10.24 8.05 3.45
N GLU A 181 8.98 7.66 3.23
CA GLU A 181 7.94 8.55 2.72
C GLU A 181 7.59 9.65 3.73
N ALA A 182 7.39 9.29 5.01
CA ALA A 182 7.10 10.25 6.07
C ALA A 182 8.29 11.20 6.30
N PHE A 183 9.53 10.69 6.27
CA PHE A 183 10.75 11.52 6.30
C PHE A 183 10.73 12.57 5.18
N THR A 184 10.47 12.14 3.93
CA THR A 184 10.38 13.05 2.77
C THR A 184 9.31 14.12 2.97
N ASN A 185 8.12 13.74 3.42
CA ASN A 185 7.01 14.67 3.61
C ASN A 185 7.29 15.69 4.73
N GLN A 186 7.91 15.23 5.82
CA GLN A 186 8.33 16.12 6.92
C GLN A 186 9.45 17.07 6.49
N LEU A 187 10.41 16.61 5.69
CA LEU A 187 11.45 17.48 5.11
C LEU A 187 10.84 18.59 4.24
N ILE A 188 9.94 18.23 3.33
CA ILE A 188 9.24 19.20 2.46
C ILE A 188 8.49 20.23 3.33
N SER A 189 7.77 19.77 4.34
CA SER A 189 7.06 20.64 5.27
C SER A 189 8.00 21.57 6.04
N ALA A 190 9.14 21.06 6.50
CA ALA A 190 10.14 21.84 7.21
C ALA A 190 10.77 22.94 6.33
N ILE A 191 11.03 22.62 5.05
CA ILE A 191 11.51 23.61 4.07
C ILE A 191 10.46 24.71 3.84
N GLN A 192 9.21 24.32 3.60
CA GLN A 192 8.11 25.27 3.33
C GLN A 192 7.83 26.19 4.52
N ASN A 193 7.91 25.64 5.75
CA ASN A 193 7.63 26.37 6.98
C ASN A 193 8.87 27.02 7.61
N ARG A 194 10.07 26.93 6.98
CA ARG A 194 11.35 27.44 7.51
C ARG A 194 11.73 26.84 8.87
N LYS A 195 11.44 25.55 9.10
CA LYS A 195 11.67 24.81 10.34
C LYS A 195 12.72 23.72 10.18
N MET A 196 13.74 23.97 9.36
CA MET A 196 14.80 23.00 9.11
C MET A 196 15.60 22.63 10.36
N GLU A 197 15.76 23.59 11.27
CA GLU A 197 16.49 23.33 12.52
C GLU A 197 15.72 22.36 13.45
N GLU A 198 14.39 22.53 13.57
CA GLU A 198 13.53 21.60 14.32
C GLU A 198 13.58 20.20 13.70
N PHE A 199 13.56 20.11 12.36
CA PHE A 199 13.69 18.86 11.63
C PHE A 199 15.02 18.17 11.90
N ARG A 200 16.14 18.90 11.81
CA ARG A 200 17.47 18.36 12.07
C ARG A 200 17.62 17.89 13.51
N GLN A 201 17.16 18.65 14.49
CA GLN A 201 17.16 18.23 15.88
C GLN A 201 16.38 16.92 16.08
N GLN A 202 15.19 16.79 15.47
CA GLN A 202 14.39 15.57 15.57
C GLN A 202 15.08 14.34 14.99
N TYR A 203 15.80 14.47 13.86
CA TYR A 203 16.34 13.34 13.12
C TYR A 203 17.80 13.01 13.46
N ARG A 204 18.56 13.93 14.07
CA ARG A 204 19.98 13.78 14.33
C ARG A 204 20.33 13.53 15.80
N GLN A 205 19.34 13.57 16.69
CA GLN A 205 19.53 13.38 18.14
C GLN A 205 19.06 12.03 18.71
N PRO A 206 18.33 11.14 18.00
CA PRO A 206 17.93 9.88 18.59
C PRO A 206 19.11 8.93 18.76
N ASP A 207 19.09 8.13 19.84
CA ASP A 207 20.07 7.05 20.07
C ASP A 207 19.93 5.94 19.01
N ALA A 208 18.74 5.80 18.41
CA ALA A 208 18.49 4.86 17.34
C ALA A 208 17.51 5.43 16.29
N LEU A 209 17.91 5.41 15.02
CA LEU A 209 17.08 5.73 13.87
C LEU A 209 16.65 4.44 13.16
N LEU A 210 15.34 4.20 13.14
CA LEU A 210 14.70 3.09 12.45
C LEU A 210 13.95 3.64 11.24
N ILE A 211 14.46 3.37 10.03
CA ILE A 211 13.83 3.86 8.80
C ILE A 211 13.28 2.72 7.96
N ASP A 212 11.98 2.79 7.64
CA ASP A 212 11.27 1.77 6.89
C ASP A 212 11.14 2.16 5.43
N ASP A 213 11.35 1.18 4.53
CA ASP A 213 11.15 1.31 3.08
C ASP A 213 11.99 2.44 2.43
N ILE A 214 13.31 2.41 2.64
CA ILE A 214 14.27 3.46 2.17
C ILE A 214 14.23 3.69 0.66
N GLN A 215 13.78 2.71 -0.16
CA GLN A 215 13.67 2.86 -1.59
C GLN A 215 12.78 4.05 -2.02
N PHE A 216 11.92 4.56 -1.15
CA PHE A 216 11.06 5.72 -1.44
C PHE A 216 11.80 7.07 -1.48
N ILE A 217 13.06 7.16 -1.04
CA ILE A 217 13.88 8.37 -1.26
C ILE A 217 14.56 8.37 -2.64
N ALA A 218 14.62 7.23 -3.32
CA ALA A 218 15.30 7.11 -4.61
C ALA A 218 14.73 8.10 -5.64
N GLY A 219 15.61 8.77 -6.39
CA GLY A 219 15.24 9.81 -7.36
C GLY A 219 14.83 11.16 -6.76
N LYS A 220 14.90 11.34 -5.44
CA LYS A 220 14.59 12.60 -4.74
C LYS A 220 15.88 13.22 -4.20
N GLU A 221 16.61 13.94 -5.03
CA GLU A 221 17.96 14.47 -4.73
C GLU A 221 18.04 15.20 -3.38
N GLN A 222 17.17 16.19 -3.13
CA GLN A 222 17.17 16.94 -1.87
C GLN A 222 16.91 16.06 -0.64
N THR A 223 16.05 15.04 -0.79
CA THR A 223 15.76 14.10 0.30
C THR A 223 16.96 13.20 0.57
N GLN A 224 17.63 12.74 -0.48
CA GLN A 224 18.84 11.92 -0.36
C GLN A 224 19.99 12.71 0.27
N GLU A 225 20.14 13.99 -0.09
CA GLU A 225 21.14 14.87 0.48
C GLU A 225 20.93 15.09 1.99
N GLU A 226 19.74 15.47 2.44
CA GLU A 226 19.46 15.69 3.87
C GLU A 226 19.54 14.36 4.65
N PHE A 227 19.12 13.25 4.04
CA PHE A 227 19.26 11.93 4.65
C PHE A 227 20.73 11.52 4.80
N PHE A 228 21.58 11.80 3.81
CA PHE A 228 23.02 11.55 3.89
C PHE A 228 23.67 12.31 5.06
N HIS A 229 23.34 13.57 5.26
CA HIS A 229 23.82 14.34 6.39
C HIS A 229 23.32 13.80 7.74
N THR A 230 22.04 13.44 7.81
CA THR A 230 21.45 12.82 9.00
C THR A 230 22.14 11.49 9.33
N PHE A 231 22.36 10.64 8.32
CA PHE A 231 23.06 9.38 8.48
C PHE A 231 24.48 9.56 9.05
N ASN A 232 25.27 10.47 8.46
CA ASN A 232 26.65 10.70 8.91
C ASN A 232 26.71 11.18 10.36
N GLU A 233 25.86 12.13 10.73
CA GLU A 233 25.83 12.67 12.08
C GLU A 233 25.48 11.61 13.12
N LEU A 234 24.49 10.77 12.85
CA LEU A 234 24.13 9.64 13.72
C LEU A 234 25.22 8.58 13.79
N TYR A 235 25.82 8.24 12.65
CA TYR A 235 26.88 7.25 12.57
C TYR A 235 28.15 7.68 13.34
N GLU A 236 28.57 8.94 13.19
CA GLU A 236 29.71 9.53 13.88
C GLU A 236 29.48 9.65 15.40
N ALA A 237 28.23 9.88 15.81
CA ALA A 237 27.82 9.89 17.20
C ALA A 237 27.78 8.48 17.83
N GLY A 238 27.93 7.41 17.03
CA GLY A 238 27.80 6.03 17.49
C GLY A 238 26.33 5.59 17.69
N ASN A 239 25.36 6.33 17.18
CA ASN A 239 23.95 6.00 17.29
C ASN A 239 23.56 4.91 16.29
N GLN A 240 22.64 4.03 16.68
CA GLN A 240 22.26 2.89 15.85
C GLN A 240 21.38 3.32 14.68
N ILE A 241 21.70 2.83 13.48
CA ILE A 241 20.89 3.03 12.28
C ILE A 241 20.43 1.67 11.78
N ILE A 242 19.10 1.49 11.59
CA ILE A 242 18.51 0.28 10.98
C ILE A 242 17.62 0.71 9.83
N ILE A 243 17.85 0.09 8.68
CA ILE A 243 17.19 0.46 7.42
C ILE A 243 16.49 -0.77 6.84
N THR A 244 15.27 -0.60 6.33
CA THR A 244 14.62 -1.63 5.54
C THR A 244 14.45 -1.21 4.09
N SER A 245 14.44 -2.19 3.17
CA SER A 245 14.22 -1.98 1.74
C SER A 245 13.54 -3.19 1.08
N ASP A 246 12.93 -2.99 -0.07
CA ASP A 246 12.45 -4.09 -0.91
C ASP A 246 13.57 -4.76 -1.72
N LYS A 247 14.73 -4.10 -1.87
CA LYS A 247 15.90 -4.55 -2.65
C LYS A 247 17.19 -4.28 -1.89
N SER A 248 18.26 -4.99 -2.28
CA SER A 248 19.62 -4.67 -1.80
C SER A 248 20.04 -3.26 -2.22
N PRO A 249 20.96 -2.60 -1.51
CA PRO A 249 21.41 -1.24 -1.84
C PRO A 249 21.87 -1.10 -3.29
N SER A 250 22.59 -2.10 -3.81
CA SER A 250 23.09 -2.14 -5.20
C SER A 250 22.00 -2.18 -6.27
N LEU A 251 20.80 -2.64 -5.93
CA LEU A 251 19.66 -2.77 -6.86
C LEU A 251 18.65 -1.62 -6.76
N ILE A 252 18.83 -0.67 -5.87
CA ILE A 252 17.96 0.51 -5.78
C ILE A 252 18.36 1.49 -6.89
N GLN A 253 17.51 1.60 -7.90
CA GLN A 253 17.70 2.55 -9.00
C GLN A 253 17.60 3.99 -8.50
N HIS A 254 18.38 4.92 -9.07
CA HIS A 254 18.40 6.34 -8.71
C HIS A 254 18.76 6.63 -7.23
N LEU A 255 19.41 5.69 -6.56
CA LEU A 255 20.05 5.93 -5.27
C LEU A 255 21.46 6.48 -5.51
N GLU A 256 21.80 7.60 -4.84
CA GLU A 256 23.12 8.20 -4.93
C GLU A 256 24.21 7.25 -4.40
N GLU A 257 25.36 7.22 -5.09
CA GLU A 257 26.48 6.34 -4.80
C GLU A 257 27.01 6.50 -3.37
N ARG A 258 27.03 7.74 -2.88
CA ARG A 258 27.45 8.03 -1.49
C ARG A 258 26.55 7.37 -0.44
N LEU A 259 25.23 7.32 -0.65
CA LEU A 259 24.29 6.62 0.24
C LEU A 259 24.42 5.11 0.11
N ARG A 260 24.56 4.60 -1.12
CA ARG A 260 24.78 3.18 -1.36
C ARG A 260 25.99 2.66 -0.59
N THR A 261 27.11 3.34 -0.69
CA THR A 261 28.33 3.00 0.03
C THR A 261 28.11 3.00 1.55
N ARG A 262 27.37 3.99 2.08
CA ARG A 262 27.05 4.06 3.52
C ARG A 262 26.18 2.88 3.98
N PHE A 263 25.20 2.47 3.19
CA PHE A 263 24.36 1.32 3.52
C PHE A 263 25.13 0.00 3.50
N GLU A 264 26.18 -0.08 2.70
CA GLU A 264 27.06 -1.25 2.59
C GLU A 264 28.15 -1.33 3.67
N TRP A 265 28.35 -0.28 4.48
CA TRP A 265 29.37 -0.29 5.54
C TRP A 265 29.07 -1.25 6.67
N GLY A 266 27.80 -1.48 6.98
CA GLY A 266 27.35 -2.34 8.06
C GLY A 266 27.05 -3.77 7.61
N LEU A 267 26.05 -4.36 8.25
CA LEU A 267 25.57 -5.68 7.87
C LEU A 267 24.32 -5.57 6.98
N ILE A 268 24.39 -6.23 5.81
CA ILE A 268 23.24 -6.40 4.94
C ILE A 268 22.70 -7.82 5.17
N ALA A 269 21.43 -7.92 5.54
CA ALA A 269 20.74 -9.19 5.76
C ALA A 269 19.46 -9.29 4.93
N ASP A 270 19.32 -10.39 4.21
CA ASP A 270 18.14 -10.66 3.39
C ASP A 270 17.05 -11.39 4.18
N LEU A 271 15.81 -11.13 3.79
CA LEU A 271 14.64 -11.88 4.21
C LEU A 271 14.07 -12.58 2.97
N GLN A 272 14.13 -13.91 2.95
CA GLN A 272 13.63 -14.74 1.87
C GLN A 272 12.22 -15.26 2.18
N ALA A 273 11.56 -15.76 1.14
CA ALA A 273 10.26 -16.42 1.31
C ALA A 273 10.38 -17.63 2.25
N PRO A 274 9.49 -17.76 3.25
CA PRO A 274 9.55 -18.83 4.23
C PRO A 274 9.27 -20.20 3.59
N ASP A 275 9.92 -21.25 4.09
CA ASP A 275 9.60 -22.63 3.75
C ASP A 275 8.22 -23.05 4.28
N VAL A 276 7.76 -24.25 3.92
CA VAL A 276 6.40 -24.73 4.28
C VAL A 276 6.23 -24.79 5.79
N GLU A 277 7.23 -25.31 6.48
CA GLU A 277 7.24 -25.48 7.94
C GLU A 277 7.13 -24.12 8.65
N THR A 278 7.91 -23.16 8.23
CA THR A 278 7.86 -21.78 8.74
C THR A 278 6.51 -21.14 8.46
N ARG A 279 5.91 -21.32 7.25
CA ARG A 279 4.57 -20.82 6.94
C ARG A 279 3.49 -21.42 7.83
N VAL A 280 3.54 -22.74 8.08
CA VAL A 280 2.62 -23.41 9.01
C VAL A 280 2.77 -22.88 10.44
N ALA A 281 4.01 -22.65 10.88
CA ALA A 281 4.28 -22.07 12.20
C ALA A 281 3.72 -20.65 12.33
N ILE A 282 3.87 -19.80 11.30
CA ILE A 282 3.29 -18.46 11.24
C ILE A 282 1.76 -18.51 11.32
N LEU A 283 1.12 -19.37 10.51
CA LEU A 283 -0.33 -19.53 10.52
C LEU A 283 -0.85 -20.01 11.88
N ARG A 284 -0.13 -20.95 12.51
CA ARG A 284 -0.48 -21.46 13.84
C ARG A 284 -0.38 -20.38 14.90
N ALA A 285 0.73 -19.62 14.92
CA ALA A 285 0.91 -18.50 15.85
C ALA A 285 -0.21 -17.47 15.66
N LYS A 286 -0.57 -17.16 14.41
CA LYS A 286 -1.63 -16.20 14.08
C LYS A 286 -3.03 -16.67 14.48
N ALA A 287 -3.31 -17.96 14.34
CA ALA A 287 -4.57 -18.56 14.81
C ALA A 287 -4.67 -18.50 16.35
N LEU A 288 -3.58 -18.82 17.04
CA LEU A 288 -3.51 -18.76 18.52
C LEU A 288 -3.69 -17.35 19.06
N GLU A 289 -3.12 -16.32 18.40
CA GLU A 289 -3.36 -14.90 18.74
C GLU A 289 -4.85 -14.53 18.68
N GLN A 290 -5.63 -15.19 17.84
CA GLN A 290 -7.08 -15.00 17.72
C GLN A 290 -7.89 -15.94 18.65
N GLY A 291 -7.23 -16.70 19.51
CA GLY A 291 -7.87 -17.68 20.41
C GLY A 291 -8.46 -18.90 19.68
N LEU A 292 -7.96 -19.22 18.47
CA LEU A 292 -8.49 -20.28 17.64
C LEU A 292 -7.50 -21.45 17.52
N SER A 293 -8.03 -22.67 17.63
CA SER A 293 -7.31 -23.91 17.31
C SER A 293 -7.68 -24.32 15.89
N VAL A 294 -6.72 -24.27 14.97
CA VAL A 294 -6.90 -24.67 13.57
C VAL A 294 -6.20 -26.00 13.35
N PRO A 295 -6.86 -27.01 12.73
CA PRO A 295 -6.25 -28.32 12.44
C PRO A 295 -5.00 -28.19 11.56
N ASN A 296 -4.03 -29.07 11.76
CA ASN A 296 -2.74 -29.00 11.05
C ASN A 296 -2.87 -29.18 9.53
N ASP A 297 -3.75 -30.09 9.10
CA ASP A 297 -4.05 -30.32 7.69
C ASP A 297 -4.57 -29.04 6.99
N VAL A 298 -5.42 -28.28 7.67
CA VAL A 298 -5.92 -26.98 7.23
C VAL A 298 -4.78 -25.98 7.08
N LEU A 299 -3.89 -25.89 8.08
CA LEU A 299 -2.72 -25.00 8.04
C LEU A 299 -1.77 -25.37 6.89
N HIS A 300 -1.53 -26.66 6.68
CA HIS A 300 -0.71 -27.15 5.58
C HIS A 300 -1.31 -26.84 4.21
N LEU A 301 -2.63 -26.99 4.04
CA LEU A 301 -3.31 -26.64 2.78
C LEU A 301 -3.16 -25.14 2.44
N ILE A 302 -3.35 -24.27 3.42
CA ILE A 302 -3.16 -22.83 3.25
C ILE A 302 -1.69 -22.53 2.94
N ALA A 303 -0.76 -23.10 3.71
CA ALA A 303 0.68 -22.87 3.54
C ALA A 303 1.21 -23.36 2.18
N ALA A 304 0.68 -24.44 1.63
CA ALA A 304 1.07 -24.95 0.31
C ALA A 304 0.65 -24.02 -0.83
N ARG A 305 -0.49 -23.32 -0.67
CA ARG A 305 -1.07 -22.45 -1.71
C ARG A 305 -0.39 -21.09 -1.77
N TYR A 306 -0.10 -20.44 -0.64
CA TYR A 306 0.49 -19.11 -0.55
C TYR A 306 1.99 -19.18 -0.23
N LYS A 307 2.84 -19.07 -1.26
CA LYS A 307 4.29 -19.33 -1.15
C LYS A 307 5.15 -18.06 -1.03
N LYS A 308 4.68 -16.93 -1.53
CA LYS A 308 5.53 -15.75 -1.79
C LYS A 308 5.49 -14.69 -0.69
N ASN A 309 4.39 -14.56 0.03
CA ASN A 309 4.10 -13.37 0.83
C ASN A 309 3.35 -13.74 2.13
N ILE A 310 3.93 -13.35 3.27
CA ILE A 310 3.34 -13.63 4.59
C ILE A 310 2.04 -12.83 4.79
N ARG A 311 1.92 -11.63 4.22
CA ARG A 311 0.66 -10.84 4.30
C ARG A 311 -0.49 -11.56 3.61
N GLU A 312 -0.26 -12.15 2.45
CA GLU A 312 -1.26 -12.97 1.74
C GLU A 312 -1.60 -14.23 2.53
N LEU A 313 -0.59 -14.84 3.12
CA LEU A 313 -0.74 -16.02 3.98
C LEU A 313 -1.64 -15.72 5.20
N GLU A 314 -1.38 -14.63 5.93
CA GLU A 314 -2.20 -14.16 7.05
C GLU A 314 -3.61 -13.75 6.60
N GLY A 315 -3.72 -13.07 5.47
CA GLY A 315 -4.98 -12.67 4.86
C GLY A 315 -5.85 -13.88 4.49
N SER A 316 -5.23 -14.94 3.93
CA SER A 316 -5.94 -16.17 3.58
C SER A 316 -6.50 -16.89 4.81
N LEU A 317 -5.72 -16.98 5.90
CA LEU A 317 -6.20 -17.52 7.18
C LEU A 317 -7.40 -16.71 7.70
N THR A 318 -7.28 -15.41 7.74
CA THR A 318 -8.34 -14.52 8.20
C THR A 318 -9.64 -14.74 7.41
N ARG A 319 -9.53 -14.91 6.10
CA ARG A 319 -10.67 -15.17 5.21
C ARG A 319 -11.30 -16.53 5.45
N VAL A 320 -10.50 -17.58 5.57
CA VAL A 320 -10.98 -18.93 5.88
C VAL A 320 -11.74 -18.93 7.21
N LEU A 321 -11.21 -18.28 8.23
CA LEU A 321 -11.86 -18.13 9.53
C LEU A 321 -13.16 -17.32 9.46
N ALA A 322 -13.18 -16.26 8.70
CA ALA A 322 -14.39 -15.44 8.49
C ALA A 322 -15.48 -16.24 7.75
N TYR A 323 -15.08 -17.01 6.72
CA TYR A 323 -16.00 -17.85 5.94
C TYR A 323 -16.59 -18.97 6.81
N SER A 324 -15.78 -19.67 7.62
CA SER A 324 -16.24 -20.69 8.58
C SER A 324 -17.24 -20.12 9.58
N ARG A 325 -17.00 -18.91 10.10
CA ARG A 325 -17.96 -18.23 11.00
C ARG A 325 -19.28 -17.86 10.31
N LEU A 326 -19.22 -17.45 9.05
CA LEU A 326 -20.40 -17.06 8.26
C LEU A 326 -21.27 -18.28 7.93
N THR A 327 -20.65 -19.36 7.45
CA THR A 327 -21.37 -20.60 7.05
C THR A 327 -21.70 -21.50 8.24
N ARG A 328 -21.07 -21.27 9.40
CA ARG A 328 -21.12 -22.14 10.59
C ARG A 328 -20.62 -23.55 10.31
N GLU A 329 -19.78 -23.72 9.31
CA GLU A 329 -19.18 -25.01 8.97
C GLU A 329 -17.82 -25.19 9.66
N PRO A 330 -17.47 -26.45 10.01
CA PRO A 330 -16.15 -26.74 10.59
C PRO A 330 -15.05 -26.52 9.57
N LEU A 331 -13.85 -26.16 10.07
CA LEU A 331 -12.67 -25.98 9.25
C LEU A 331 -12.24 -27.32 8.63
N ASN A 332 -12.48 -27.48 7.35
CA ASN A 332 -12.12 -28.65 6.55
C ASN A 332 -11.62 -28.23 5.15
N ALA A 333 -11.12 -29.21 4.38
CA ALA A 333 -10.55 -28.94 3.04
C ALA A 333 -11.55 -28.35 2.06
N SER A 334 -12.84 -28.76 2.10
CA SER A 334 -13.88 -28.25 1.21
C SER A 334 -14.20 -26.79 1.49
N LEU A 335 -14.31 -26.41 2.76
CA LEU A 335 -14.50 -25.02 3.18
C LEU A 335 -13.34 -24.13 2.76
N ILE A 336 -12.09 -24.62 2.91
CA ILE A 336 -10.89 -23.88 2.48
C ILE A 336 -10.96 -23.63 0.97
N GLN A 337 -11.27 -24.65 0.20
CA GLN A 337 -11.38 -24.52 -1.25
C GLN A 337 -12.47 -23.51 -1.63
N ALA A 338 -13.63 -23.55 -1.02
CA ALA A 338 -14.72 -22.59 -1.24
C ALA A 338 -14.33 -21.17 -0.83
N ALA A 339 -13.68 -20.99 0.35
CA ALA A 339 -13.27 -19.69 0.84
C ALA A 339 -12.17 -19.04 0.00
N LEU A 340 -11.28 -19.85 -0.61
CA LEU A 340 -10.12 -19.37 -1.36
C LEU A 340 -10.31 -19.37 -2.88
N SER A 341 -11.26 -20.12 -3.45
CA SER A 341 -11.54 -20.14 -4.90
C SER A 341 -11.97 -18.79 -5.44
N SER A 342 -12.68 -17.99 -4.63
CA SER A 342 -13.07 -16.63 -5.01
C SER A 342 -11.90 -15.62 -5.09
N LEU A 343 -10.69 -15.98 -4.68
CA LEU A 343 -9.47 -15.17 -4.87
C LEU A 343 -8.81 -15.46 -6.23
N GLU A 344 -8.94 -16.66 -6.77
CA GLU A 344 -8.38 -17.02 -8.08
C GLU A 344 -9.00 -16.24 -9.22
N THR A 345 -10.25 -15.81 -9.05
CA THR A 345 -10.93 -14.94 -10.01
C THR A 345 -10.45 -13.49 -9.97
N ASN A 346 -9.68 -13.07 -8.95
CA ASN A 346 -9.22 -11.70 -8.74
C ASN A 346 -7.68 -11.52 -8.71
N GLU A 347 -6.88 -12.59 -8.85
CA GLU A 347 -5.47 -12.35 -9.17
C GLU A 347 -5.41 -11.68 -10.55
N PRO A 348 -4.70 -10.55 -10.72
CA PRO A 348 -4.41 -10.04 -12.06
C PRO A 348 -3.58 -11.14 -12.75
N LYS A 349 -4.27 -11.97 -13.54
CA LYS A 349 -3.59 -12.93 -14.40
C LYS A 349 -2.57 -12.14 -15.20
N LEU A 350 -1.30 -12.55 -15.19
CA LEU A 350 -0.27 -11.92 -16.03
C LEU A 350 -0.86 -11.65 -17.41
N PRO A 351 -0.70 -10.46 -17.98
CA PRO A 351 -1.29 -10.16 -19.28
C PRO A 351 -0.88 -11.23 -20.30
N PRO A 352 -1.78 -11.65 -21.19
CA PRO A 352 -1.50 -12.67 -22.18
C PRO A 352 -0.33 -12.24 -23.07
N SER A 353 0.50 -13.19 -23.50
CA SER A 353 1.56 -12.86 -24.45
C SER A 353 0.97 -12.44 -25.81
N PRO A 354 1.60 -11.52 -26.53
CA PRO A 354 1.17 -11.17 -27.88
C PRO A 354 1.05 -12.39 -28.81
N ALA A 355 1.95 -13.37 -28.68
CA ALA A 355 1.91 -14.61 -29.43
C ALA A 355 0.61 -15.40 -29.19
N LEU A 356 0.18 -15.54 -27.93
CA LEU A 356 -1.05 -16.22 -27.57
C LEU A 356 -2.28 -15.54 -28.20
N ILE A 357 -2.33 -14.20 -28.19
CA ILE A 357 -3.42 -13.42 -28.79
C ILE A 357 -3.44 -13.66 -30.31
N ILE A 358 -2.30 -13.63 -30.98
CA ILE A 358 -2.17 -13.91 -32.42
C ILE A 358 -2.70 -15.31 -32.74
N ASP A 359 -2.20 -16.33 -32.02
CA ASP A 359 -2.55 -17.73 -32.28
C ASP A 359 -4.04 -18.00 -32.02
N THR A 360 -4.63 -17.38 -30.96
CA THR A 360 -6.07 -17.47 -30.68
C THR A 360 -6.91 -16.85 -31.83
N ILE A 361 -6.50 -15.68 -32.31
CA ILE A 361 -7.19 -15.01 -33.43
C ILE A 361 -7.07 -15.81 -34.71
N CYS A 362 -5.89 -16.35 -35.01
CA CYS A 362 -5.68 -17.20 -36.16
C CYS A 362 -6.58 -18.44 -36.12
N THR A 363 -6.71 -19.08 -34.95
CA THR A 363 -7.62 -20.23 -34.75
C THR A 363 -9.09 -19.84 -34.88
N TYR A 364 -9.50 -18.71 -34.30
CA TYR A 364 -10.90 -18.29 -34.32
C TYR A 364 -11.42 -17.91 -35.69
N PHE A 365 -10.57 -17.25 -36.52
CA PHE A 365 -10.94 -16.80 -37.88
C PHE A 365 -10.49 -17.74 -39.01
N ASP A 366 -9.86 -18.85 -38.67
CA ASP A 366 -9.29 -19.81 -39.65
C ASP A 366 -8.37 -19.12 -40.67
N ILE A 367 -7.38 -18.38 -40.17
CA ILE A 367 -6.37 -17.67 -40.99
C ILE A 367 -4.98 -18.05 -40.52
N SER A 368 -4.03 -18.07 -41.46
CA SER A 368 -2.64 -18.33 -41.12
C SER A 368 -1.98 -17.11 -40.45
N ARG A 369 -1.01 -17.36 -39.60
CA ARG A 369 -0.23 -16.30 -38.96
C ARG A 369 0.46 -15.37 -39.96
N GLU A 370 0.98 -15.93 -41.06
CA GLU A 370 1.57 -15.16 -42.15
C GLU A 370 0.57 -14.23 -42.83
N ALA A 371 -0.68 -14.70 -43.01
CA ALA A 371 -1.76 -13.86 -43.56
C ALA A 371 -2.09 -12.71 -42.62
N LEU A 372 -2.21 -12.97 -41.32
CA LEU A 372 -2.51 -11.93 -40.32
C LEU A 372 -1.41 -10.85 -40.28
N LEU A 373 -0.13 -11.26 -40.36
CA LEU A 373 1.03 -10.36 -40.33
C LEU A 373 1.27 -9.68 -41.68
N SER A 374 0.70 -10.18 -42.79
CA SER A 374 0.86 -9.65 -44.15
C SER A 374 0.36 -8.21 -44.28
N LYS A 375 0.75 -7.52 -45.37
CA LYS A 375 0.25 -6.17 -45.71
C LYS A 375 -1.15 -6.17 -46.37
N SER A 376 -1.82 -7.34 -46.48
CA SER A 376 -3.16 -7.43 -47.11
C SER A 376 -4.18 -6.50 -46.43
N ARG A 377 -5.02 -5.87 -47.25
CA ARG A 377 -6.12 -5.01 -46.85
C ARG A 377 -7.51 -5.68 -47.02
N GLU A 378 -7.52 -6.92 -47.42
CA GLU A 378 -8.77 -7.69 -47.55
C GLU A 378 -9.48 -7.77 -46.21
N LYS A 379 -10.80 -7.60 -46.24
CA LYS A 379 -11.65 -7.57 -45.03
C LYS A 379 -11.43 -8.82 -44.15
N ARG A 380 -11.27 -10.01 -44.79
CA ARG A 380 -11.01 -11.29 -44.12
C ARG A 380 -9.76 -11.30 -43.23
N VAL A 381 -8.76 -10.47 -43.55
CA VAL A 381 -7.51 -10.39 -42.81
C VAL A 381 -7.41 -9.08 -42.00
N ALA A 382 -7.95 -8.00 -42.54
CA ALA A 382 -7.88 -6.68 -41.92
C ALA A 382 -8.70 -6.59 -40.63
N TYR A 383 -9.88 -7.21 -40.57
CA TYR A 383 -10.75 -7.22 -39.39
C TYR A 383 -10.13 -8.01 -38.22
N PRO A 384 -9.69 -9.29 -38.41
CA PRO A 384 -8.97 -10.00 -37.34
C PRO A 384 -7.73 -9.28 -36.83
N ARG A 385 -6.99 -8.61 -37.72
CA ARG A 385 -5.79 -7.83 -37.35
C ARG A 385 -6.17 -6.62 -36.47
N GLN A 386 -7.27 -5.94 -36.78
CA GLN A 386 -7.75 -4.83 -35.92
C GLN A 386 -8.22 -5.33 -34.56
N LEU A 387 -8.82 -6.53 -34.46
CA LEU A 387 -9.12 -7.20 -33.21
C LEU A 387 -7.84 -7.54 -32.43
N ALA A 388 -6.78 -8.01 -33.12
CA ALA A 388 -5.48 -8.23 -32.49
C ALA A 388 -4.91 -6.95 -31.86
N MET A 389 -4.94 -5.83 -32.60
CA MET A 389 -4.50 -4.52 -32.10
C MET A 389 -5.29 -4.11 -30.85
N TYR A 390 -6.61 -4.31 -30.87
CA TYR A 390 -7.48 -3.99 -29.74
C TYR A 390 -7.19 -4.88 -28.53
N LEU A 391 -7.14 -6.19 -28.69
CA LEU A 391 -6.88 -7.12 -27.59
C LEU A 391 -5.47 -6.98 -27.00
N MET A 392 -4.45 -6.75 -27.82
CA MET A 392 -3.09 -6.49 -27.34
C MET A 392 -3.02 -5.19 -26.51
N ARG A 393 -3.79 -4.17 -26.88
CA ARG A 393 -3.83 -2.90 -26.15
C ARG A 393 -4.60 -3.03 -24.83
N GLU A 394 -5.81 -3.60 -24.87
CA GLU A 394 -6.76 -3.63 -23.76
C GLU A 394 -6.49 -4.79 -22.77
N VAL A 395 -6.03 -5.94 -23.27
CA VAL A 395 -5.89 -7.15 -22.44
C VAL A 395 -4.43 -7.44 -22.10
N ALA A 396 -3.51 -7.20 -23.05
CA ALA A 396 -2.07 -7.39 -22.83
C ALA A 396 -1.33 -6.11 -22.41
N HIS A 397 -2.01 -4.97 -22.38
CA HIS A 397 -1.47 -3.64 -21.98
C HIS A 397 -0.19 -3.22 -22.72
N ARG A 398 -0.07 -3.62 -24.01
CA ARG A 398 1.09 -3.30 -24.83
C ARG A 398 1.03 -1.87 -25.38
N SER A 399 2.20 -1.26 -25.58
CA SER A 399 2.31 0.03 -26.25
C SER A 399 1.98 -0.09 -27.74
N LEU A 400 1.58 1.02 -28.38
CA LEU A 400 1.26 1.02 -29.82
C LEU A 400 2.47 0.64 -30.70
N ILE A 401 3.67 0.92 -30.24
CA ILE A 401 4.93 0.58 -30.93
C ILE A 401 5.13 -0.93 -30.85
N GLU A 402 5.11 -1.53 -29.65
CA GLU A 402 5.24 -2.97 -29.47
C GLU A 402 4.18 -3.76 -30.28
N ILE A 403 2.93 -3.29 -30.29
CA ILE A 403 1.86 -3.91 -31.08
C ILE A 403 2.17 -3.84 -32.58
N GLY A 404 2.75 -2.74 -33.05
CA GLY A 404 3.18 -2.57 -34.42
C GLY A 404 4.26 -3.57 -34.82
N ASP A 405 5.25 -3.73 -33.98
CA ASP A 405 6.36 -4.68 -34.18
C ASP A 405 5.86 -6.12 -34.24
N GLU A 406 5.01 -6.53 -33.28
CA GLU A 406 4.42 -7.88 -33.22
C GLU A 406 3.50 -8.20 -34.41
N LEU A 407 2.87 -7.21 -35.01
CA LEU A 407 1.97 -7.38 -36.15
C LEU A 407 2.65 -7.11 -37.51
N GLY A 408 3.93 -7.36 -37.63
CA GLY A 408 4.69 -7.31 -38.89
C GLY A 408 5.27 -5.94 -39.23
N GLY A 409 5.74 -5.19 -38.22
CA GLY A 409 6.44 -3.92 -38.37
C GLY A 409 5.53 -2.78 -38.85
N ARG A 410 4.34 -2.64 -38.23
CA ARG A 410 3.38 -1.58 -38.57
C ARG A 410 3.67 -0.31 -37.78
N ASP A 411 3.48 0.81 -38.47
CA ASP A 411 3.55 2.12 -37.83
C ASP A 411 2.51 2.26 -36.71
N HIS A 412 2.90 2.89 -35.61
CA HIS A 412 2.06 3.14 -34.43
C HIS A 412 0.76 3.91 -34.78
N SER A 413 0.79 4.77 -35.79
CA SER A 413 -0.42 5.48 -36.27
C SER A 413 -1.45 4.51 -36.87
N THR A 414 -0.98 3.49 -37.61
CA THR A 414 -1.83 2.43 -38.17
C THR A 414 -2.45 1.58 -37.06
N VAL A 415 -1.67 1.25 -36.03
CA VAL A 415 -2.16 0.52 -34.85
C VAL A 415 -3.21 1.35 -34.10
N HIS A 416 -2.93 2.62 -33.88
CA HIS A 416 -3.84 3.54 -33.20
C HIS A 416 -5.18 3.64 -33.95
N HIS A 417 -5.17 3.80 -35.29
CA HIS A 417 -6.40 3.82 -36.09
C HIS A 417 -7.15 2.50 -36.03
N GLY A 418 -6.45 1.37 -36.07
CA GLY A 418 -7.06 0.04 -35.96
C GLY A 418 -7.75 -0.15 -34.61
N TRP A 419 -7.06 0.20 -33.52
CA TRP A 419 -7.58 0.16 -32.17
C TRP A 419 -8.81 1.07 -32.00
N GLN A 420 -8.74 2.36 -32.37
CA GLN A 420 -9.88 3.29 -32.27
C GLN A 420 -11.09 2.82 -33.08
N LYS A 421 -10.87 2.24 -34.26
CA LYS A 421 -11.96 1.73 -35.06
C LYS A 421 -12.69 0.59 -34.35
N MET A 422 -11.95 -0.34 -33.74
CA MET A 422 -12.53 -1.45 -32.99
C MET A 422 -13.26 -0.98 -31.73
N ASP A 423 -12.68 -0.04 -31.01
CA ASP A 423 -13.27 0.56 -29.81
C ASP A 423 -14.65 1.21 -30.10
N ARG A 424 -14.75 1.95 -31.22
CA ARG A 424 -16.03 2.49 -31.69
C ARG A 424 -17.00 1.41 -32.13
N SER A 425 -16.52 0.39 -32.85
CA SER A 425 -17.37 -0.71 -33.34
C SER A 425 -17.99 -1.52 -32.21
N LEU A 426 -17.26 -1.71 -31.10
CA LEU A 426 -17.77 -2.39 -29.90
C LEU A 426 -19.00 -1.73 -29.29
N SER A 427 -19.14 -0.41 -29.45
CA SER A 427 -20.31 0.34 -28.95
C SER A 427 -21.54 0.25 -29.86
N ILE A 428 -21.35 -0.13 -31.14
CA ILE A 428 -22.40 -0.01 -32.19
C ILE A 428 -22.76 -1.39 -32.77
N ASP A 429 -21.76 -2.29 -32.91
CA ASP A 429 -21.92 -3.54 -33.64
C ASP A 429 -21.97 -4.76 -32.69
N PRO A 430 -23.11 -5.47 -32.59
CA PRO A 430 -23.24 -6.65 -31.73
C PRO A 430 -22.34 -7.82 -32.14
N GLU A 431 -22.02 -7.98 -33.44
CA GLU A 431 -21.14 -9.04 -33.94
C GLU A 431 -19.70 -8.85 -33.41
N THR A 432 -19.18 -7.63 -33.54
CA THR A 432 -17.86 -7.27 -32.97
C THR A 432 -17.80 -7.49 -31.46
N LYS A 433 -18.88 -7.21 -30.74
CA LYS A 433 -18.96 -7.43 -29.29
C LYS A 433 -18.91 -8.91 -28.94
N THR A 434 -19.59 -9.74 -29.72
CA THR A 434 -19.61 -11.20 -29.56
C THR A 434 -18.22 -11.79 -29.86
N ASP A 435 -17.58 -11.38 -30.96
CA ASP A 435 -16.24 -11.84 -31.34
C ASP A 435 -15.21 -11.52 -30.23
N VAL A 436 -15.21 -10.30 -29.71
CA VAL A 436 -14.32 -9.91 -28.60
C VAL A 436 -14.60 -10.72 -27.35
N GLY A 437 -15.88 -11.01 -27.04
CA GLY A 437 -16.26 -11.87 -25.92
C GLY A 437 -15.69 -13.27 -26.05
N ASN A 438 -15.94 -13.92 -27.19
CA ASN A 438 -15.46 -15.27 -27.48
C ASN A 438 -13.91 -15.36 -27.45
N LEU A 439 -13.23 -14.38 -28.07
CA LEU A 439 -11.77 -14.33 -28.09
C LEU A 439 -11.19 -14.16 -26.68
N ARG A 440 -11.81 -13.36 -25.82
CA ARG A 440 -11.37 -13.21 -24.40
C ARG A 440 -11.53 -14.53 -23.65
N GLU A 441 -12.64 -15.22 -23.81
CA GLU A 441 -12.86 -16.53 -23.19
C GLU A 441 -11.82 -17.57 -23.67
N MET A 442 -11.55 -17.64 -24.96
CA MET A 442 -10.54 -18.55 -25.52
C MET A 442 -9.14 -18.23 -25.02
N ILE A 443 -8.75 -16.95 -24.93
CA ILE A 443 -7.48 -16.52 -24.38
C ILE A 443 -7.39 -16.93 -22.90
N ASP A 444 -8.45 -16.75 -22.11
CA ASP A 444 -8.47 -17.09 -20.70
C ASP A 444 -8.42 -18.62 -20.46
N GLN A 445 -9.06 -19.41 -21.32
CA GLN A 445 -8.97 -20.88 -21.28
C GLN A 445 -7.55 -21.36 -21.63
N ALA A 446 -6.95 -20.85 -22.69
CA ALA A 446 -5.59 -21.20 -23.10
C ALA A 446 -4.55 -20.86 -22.02
N ARG A 447 -4.76 -19.78 -21.27
CA ARG A 447 -3.90 -19.38 -20.13
C ARG A 447 -4.06 -20.29 -18.91
N SER A 448 -5.18 -20.96 -18.78
CA SER A 448 -5.43 -21.87 -17.66
C SER A 448 -4.79 -23.24 -17.86
N VAL A 449 -4.38 -23.57 -19.06
CA VAL A 449 -3.76 -24.85 -19.47
C VAL A 449 -2.24 -24.74 -19.57
N ALA A 450 -1.68 -23.52 -19.70
CA ALA A 450 -0.24 -23.25 -19.79
C ALA A 450 0.33 -22.87 -18.41
#